data_6cf1a785086899b91f06abee88cbdc3d
#
_entry.id   6cf1a785086899b91f06abee88cbdc3d
#
_cell.length_a   1.000
_cell.length_b   1.000
_cell.length_c   1.000
_cell.angle_alpha   90.00
_cell.angle_beta   90.00
_cell.angle_gamma   90.00
#
_symmetry.space_group_name_H-M   'P 1'
#
loop_
_entity.id
_entity.type
_entity.pdbx_description
1 polymer ?
#
loop_
_entity_poly.entity_id
_entity_poly.type
_entity_poly.pdbx_seq_one_letter_code
_entity_poly.pdbx_strand_id
1 'polypeptide(L)'
;MFVVGIDGGGTKTRVAVCASDGTLLHRETLGAFNLSAIGEDGFRRRVGEILTLCGDMRACGALCVGGAGASGAAMGEILRAELAAHGFAGKLLLCGDHEIALAGAMQTPGCVLIAGTGSICYGKNAAGEQFRCGGGGHIIDDPGSGYALGRDALAAALQTEDGRLSENALHGEVMDTVGGSGIQGIFDFVYFSRRGKGDIAALAPLVLRCAAQGDAVSLDILRRGAAELARLVSAVMGKLGLENGSPCALAGGLLAEDNVYRRAVCAALAPFCRPAAPEHDALFGAVQLALAAIQ
;
A
#
# COMPACT_ATOMS: atom_id res chain seq x y z
N MET A 1 1.98 29.81 -11.57
CA MET A 1 2.50 28.89 -10.54
C MET A 1 1.64 27.65 -10.49
N PHE A 2 2.23 26.49 -10.38
CA PHE A 2 1.56 25.20 -10.27
C PHE A 2 2.23 24.32 -9.20
N VAL A 3 1.60 23.23 -8.84
CA VAL A 3 2.13 22.19 -7.95
C VAL A 3 2.07 20.82 -8.63
N VAL A 4 2.90 19.90 -8.17
CA VAL A 4 2.95 18.53 -8.70
C VAL A 4 2.78 17.54 -7.56
N GLY A 5 1.85 16.60 -7.73
CA GLY A 5 1.70 15.41 -6.89
C GLY A 5 2.14 14.16 -7.64
N ILE A 6 2.91 13.31 -6.99
CA ILE A 6 3.40 12.03 -7.53
C ILE A 6 3.07 10.91 -6.53
N ASP A 7 2.36 9.90 -6.99
CA ASP A 7 2.15 8.64 -6.28
C ASP A 7 2.97 7.55 -6.99
N GLY A 8 4.16 7.29 -6.45
CA GLY A 8 5.17 6.43 -7.02
C GLY A 8 5.15 5.01 -6.49
N GLY A 9 4.71 4.06 -7.31
CA GLY A 9 4.65 2.64 -6.97
C GLY A 9 5.73 1.79 -7.63
N GLY A 10 5.79 0.52 -7.22
CA GLY A 10 6.74 -0.47 -7.78
C GLY A 10 6.42 -0.92 -9.21
N THR A 11 5.21 -0.68 -9.71
CA THR A 11 4.77 -1.09 -11.05
C THR A 11 4.27 0.08 -11.89
N LYS A 12 3.66 1.08 -11.27
CA LYS A 12 3.09 2.26 -11.91
C LYS A 12 3.32 3.50 -11.07
N THR A 13 3.34 4.65 -11.74
CA THR A 13 3.46 5.97 -11.13
C THR A 13 2.31 6.82 -11.64
N ARG A 14 1.62 7.49 -10.76
CA ARG A 14 0.60 8.47 -11.13
C ARG A 14 1.13 9.87 -10.84
N VAL A 15 0.97 10.78 -11.79
CA VAL A 15 1.42 12.16 -11.71
C VAL A 15 0.21 13.08 -11.94
N ALA A 16 0.09 14.11 -11.14
CA ALA A 16 -0.88 15.18 -11.36
C ALA A 16 -0.20 16.54 -11.24
N VAL A 17 -0.47 17.40 -12.21
CA VAL A 17 -0.07 18.81 -12.22
C VAL A 17 -1.32 19.63 -11.98
N CYS A 18 -1.31 20.49 -10.98
CA CYS A 18 -2.44 21.34 -10.62
C CYS A 18 -2.02 22.80 -10.52
N ALA A 19 -2.89 23.72 -10.92
CA ALA A 19 -2.73 25.13 -10.65
C ALA A 19 -2.72 25.40 -9.12
N SER A 20 -2.24 26.56 -8.70
CA SER A 20 -2.17 26.94 -7.28
C SER A 20 -3.54 27.05 -6.58
N ASP A 21 -4.63 27.08 -7.32
CA ASP A 21 -6.01 27.03 -6.82
C ASP A 21 -6.57 25.60 -6.70
N GLY A 22 -5.76 24.57 -7.07
CA GLY A 22 -6.15 23.16 -7.06
C GLY A 22 -6.77 22.67 -8.38
N THR A 23 -6.96 23.51 -9.39
CA THR A 23 -7.47 23.09 -10.70
C THR A 23 -6.51 22.12 -11.37
N LEU A 24 -6.99 20.93 -11.75
CA LEU A 24 -6.20 19.92 -12.45
C LEU A 24 -5.83 20.42 -13.86
N LEU A 25 -4.54 20.52 -14.15
CA LEU A 25 -4.00 20.90 -15.46
C LEU A 25 -3.63 19.68 -16.30
N HIS A 26 -3.00 18.68 -15.69
CA HIS A 26 -2.57 17.45 -16.36
C HIS A 26 -2.54 16.27 -15.39
N ARG A 27 -2.85 15.07 -15.90
CA ARG A 27 -2.73 13.81 -15.17
C ARG A 27 -2.21 12.72 -16.10
N GLU A 28 -1.22 11.94 -15.63
CA GLU A 28 -0.62 10.87 -16.41
C GLU A 28 -0.31 9.65 -15.54
N THR A 29 -0.23 8.48 -16.18
CA THR A 29 0.23 7.24 -15.55
C THR A 29 1.42 6.70 -16.29
N LEU A 30 2.53 6.56 -15.57
CA LEU A 30 3.81 6.07 -16.06
C LEU A 30 4.14 4.70 -15.44
N GLY A 31 5.25 4.09 -15.86
CA GLY A 31 5.75 2.86 -15.27
C GLY A 31 6.31 3.04 -13.85
N ALA A 32 7.03 2.06 -13.35
CA ALA A 32 7.57 2.03 -11.98
C ALA A 32 8.40 3.27 -11.60
N PHE A 33 8.32 3.67 -10.32
CA PHE A 33 9.06 4.77 -9.69
C PHE A 33 9.69 4.31 -8.37
N ASN A 34 10.35 3.18 -8.40
CA ASN A 34 11.03 2.63 -7.23
C ASN A 34 12.49 2.36 -7.59
N LEU A 35 13.42 3.05 -6.93
CA LEU A 35 14.86 2.99 -7.19
C LEU A 35 15.40 1.54 -7.12
N SER A 36 14.92 0.75 -6.15
CA SER A 36 15.34 -0.65 -6.00
C SER A 36 14.83 -1.56 -7.11
N ALA A 37 13.71 -1.20 -7.76
CA ALA A 37 13.11 -2.02 -8.82
C ALA A 37 13.68 -1.71 -10.20
N ILE A 38 13.98 -0.44 -10.51
CA ILE A 38 14.39 0.00 -11.86
C ILE A 38 15.82 0.49 -11.95
N GLY A 39 16.57 0.50 -10.83
CA GLY A 39 17.93 1.01 -10.76
C GLY A 39 18.04 2.53 -10.93
N GLU A 40 19.22 3.08 -10.74
CA GLU A 40 19.44 4.52 -10.78
C GLU A 40 19.15 5.12 -12.16
N ASP A 41 19.67 4.52 -13.23
CA ASP A 41 19.46 5.02 -14.61
C ASP A 41 17.99 4.98 -15.01
N GLY A 42 17.27 3.93 -14.63
CA GLY A 42 15.83 3.81 -14.84
C GLY A 42 15.06 4.87 -14.07
N PHE A 43 15.47 5.14 -12.84
CA PHE A 43 14.87 6.15 -12.00
C PHE A 43 15.09 7.56 -12.55
N ARG A 44 16.32 7.92 -12.95
CA ARG A 44 16.62 9.20 -13.59
C ARG A 44 15.82 9.43 -14.86
N ARG A 45 15.72 8.41 -15.75
CA ARG A 45 14.86 8.49 -16.94
C ARG A 45 13.41 8.77 -16.56
N ARG A 46 12.87 8.09 -15.55
CA ARG A 46 11.49 8.30 -15.08
C ARG A 46 11.27 9.70 -14.52
N VAL A 47 12.23 10.24 -13.77
CA VAL A 47 12.20 11.63 -13.34
C VAL A 47 12.17 12.58 -14.52
N GLY A 48 13.04 12.39 -15.54
CA GLY A 48 13.07 13.20 -16.75
C GLY A 48 11.73 13.19 -17.52
N GLU A 49 11.08 12.01 -17.64
CA GLU A 49 9.73 11.90 -18.23
C GLU A 49 8.72 12.74 -17.47
N ILE A 50 8.71 12.65 -16.12
CA ILE A 50 7.82 13.43 -15.28
C ILE A 50 8.06 14.93 -15.44
N LEU A 51 9.33 15.37 -15.43
CA LEU A 51 9.68 16.78 -15.57
C LEU A 51 9.26 17.33 -16.95
N THR A 52 9.37 16.52 -18.00
CA THR A 52 8.89 16.87 -19.35
C THR A 52 7.38 17.09 -19.37
N LEU A 53 6.62 16.23 -18.67
CA LEU A 53 5.15 16.37 -18.52
C LEU A 53 4.76 17.63 -17.73
N CYS A 54 5.56 18.00 -16.73
CA CYS A 54 5.29 19.16 -15.88
C CYS A 54 5.56 20.50 -16.58
N GLY A 55 6.40 20.51 -17.62
CA GLY A 55 6.79 21.74 -18.33
C GLY A 55 7.85 22.56 -17.58
N ASP A 56 7.69 23.90 -17.56
CA ASP A 56 8.68 24.81 -16.95
C ASP A 56 8.70 24.71 -15.42
N MET A 57 9.65 23.94 -14.89
CA MET A 57 9.80 23.71 -13.44
C MET A 57 10.14 24.96 -12.63
N ARG A 58 10.56 26.06 -13.24
CA ARG A 58 10.75 27.37 -12.56
C ARG A 58 9.44 27.96 -12.04
N ALA A 59 8.32 27.58 -12.67
CA ALA A 59 6.97 28.00 -12.25
C ALA A 59 6.32 27.03 -11.23
N CYS A 60 6.99 25.91 -10.89
CA CYS A 60 6.50 24.95 -9.91
C CYS A 60 6.78 25.42 -8.48
N GLY A 61 5.76 25.70 -7.68
CA GLY A 61 5.87 26.16 -6.31
C GLY A 61 6.17 25.04 -5.32
N ALA A 62 5.61 23.84 -5.53
CA ALA A 62 5.89 22.66 -4.70
C ALA A 62 5.70 21.37 -5.49
N LEU A 63 6.49 20.36 -5.14
CA LEU A 63 6.42 19.00 -5.66
C LEU A 63 6.38 18.02 -4.49
N CYS A 64 5.33 17.20 -4.41
CA CYS A 64 5.20 16.13 -3.42
C CYS A 64 5.37 14.78 -4.10
N VAL A 65 6.34 14.01 -3.64
CA VAL A 65 6.56 12.63 -4.06
C VAL A 65 6.18 11.71 -2.91
N GLY A 66 5.15 10.89 -3.08
CA GLY A 66 4.81 9.81 -2.18
C GLY A 66 5.12 8.47 -2.81
N GLY A 67 5.65 7.55 -2.02
CA GLY A 67 5.93 6.20 -2.51
C GLY A 67 6.74 5.35 -1.54
N ALA A 68 6.73 4.05 -1.76
CA ALA A 68 7.54 3.13 -0.95
C ALA A 68 9.03 3.42 -1.15
N GLY A 69 9.70 3.86 -0.08
CA GLY A 69 11.10 4.26 -0.10
C GLY A 69 11.37 5.69 -0.58
N ALA A 70 10.34 6.51 -0.85
CA ALA A 70 10.51 7.90 -1.30
C ALA A 70 11.22 8.78 -0.27
N SER A 71 11.09 8.48 1.02
CA SER A 71 11.83 9.16 2.10
C SER A 71 13.29 8.70 2.24
N GLY A 72 13.77 7.73 1.43
CA GLY A 72 15.15 7.26 1.45
C GLY A 72 16.13 8.30 0.94
N ALA A 73 17.31 8.39 1.57
CA ALA A 73 18.32 9.40 1.26
C ALA A 73 18.73 9.41 -0.23
N ALA A 74 19.07 8.22 -0.77
CA ALA A 74 19.54 8.08 -2.15
C ALA A 74 18.52 8.57 -3.19
N MET A 75 17.24 8.21 -3.03
CA MET A 75 16.18 8.66 -3.92
C MET A 75 16.01 10.18 -3.83
N GLY A 76 16.06 10.71 -2.61
CA GLY A 76 15.96 12.15 -2.36
C GLY A 76 17.12 12.95 -2.98
N GLU A 77 18.34 12.43 -2.95
CA GLU A 77 19.50 13.07 -3.57
C GLU A 77 19.36 13.15 -5.10
N ILE A 78 18.99 12.04 -5.75
CA ILE A 78 18.76 12.01 -7.18
C ILE A 78 17.66 12.99 -7.59
N LEU A 79 16.53 12.99 -6.88
CA LEU A 79 15.43 13.91 -7.14
C LEU A 79 15.84 15.37 -7.03
N ARG A 80 16.57 15.74 -5.97
CA ARG A 80 17.05 17.13 -5.79
C ARG A 80 17.96 17.54 -6.91
N ALA A 81 18.89 16.67 -7.33
CA ALA A 81 19.82 16.96 -8.42
C ALA A 81 19.09 17.19 -9.76
N GLU A 82 18.18 16.28 -10.12
CA GLU A 82 17.40 16.39 -11.38
C GLU A 82 16.50 17.62 -11.37
N LEU A 83 15.81 17.90 -10.27
CA LEU A 83 14.95 19.07 -10.11
C LEU A 83 15.74 20.38 -10.23
N ALA A 84 16.90 20.45 -9.59
CA ALA A 84 17.77 21.63 -9.66
C ALA A 84 18.29 21.87 -11.09
N ALA A 85 18.67 20.80 -11.82
CA ALA A 85 19.10 20.89 -13.22
C ALA A 85 17.99 21.44 -14.14
N HIS A 86 16.71 21.26 -13.77
CA HIS A 86 15.55 21.81 -14.51
C HIS A 86 15.03 23.14 -13.94
N GLY A 87 15.80 23.80 -13.08
CA GLY A 87 15.50 25.14 -12.54
C GLY A 87 14.41 25.17 -11.45
N PHE A 88 14.06 24.01 -10.86
CA PHE A 88 13.12 23.96 -9.74
C PHE A 88 13.72 24.63 -8.50
N ALA A 89 13.01 25.63 -7.97
CA ALA A 89 13.35 26.35 -6.73
C ALA A 89 12.23 26.29 -5.68
N GLY A 90 11.20 25.49 -5.94
CA GLY A 90 10.06 25.31 -5.05
C GLY A 90 10.32 24.38 -3.87
N LYS A 91 9.29 24.02 -3.14
CA LYS A 91 9.36 23.08 -2.00
C LYS A 91 9.25 21.63 -2.47
N LEU A 92 10.24 20.79 -2.14
CA LEU A 92 10.21 19.34 -2.38
C LEU A 92 9.79 18.63 -1.09
N LEU A 93 8.65 17.90 -1.16
CA LEU A 93 8.17 17.02 -0.10
C LEU A 93 8.40 15.56 -0.53
N LEU A 94 9.08 14.81 0.34
CA LEU A 94 9.32 13.37 0.16
C LEU A 94 8.56 12.62 1.26
N CYS A 95 7.51 11.92 0.88
CA CYS A 95 6.56 11.28 1.76
C CYS A 95 6.55 9.76 1.55
N GLY A 96 6.20 8.99 2.57
CA GLY A 96 5.80 7.61 2.41
C GLY A 96 4.46 7.51 1.64
N ASP A 97 4.22 6.36 1.00
CA ASP A 97 2.95 6.05 0.36
C ASP A 97 1.75 6.15 1.32
N HIS A 98 1.96 5.78 2.58
CA HIS A 98 0.96 5.89 3.65
C HIS A 98 0.63 7.35 4.02
N GLU A 99 1.58 8.29 3.91
CA GLU A 99 1.35 9.70 4.23
C GLU A 99 0.45 10.36 3.18
N ILE A 100 0.75 10.15 1.90
CA ILE A 100 -0.11 10.65 0.82
C ILE A 100 -1.47 9.93 0.79
N ALA A 101 -1.52 8.65 1.17
CA ALA A 101 -2.77 7.91 1.29
C ALA A 101 -3.65 8.50 2.40
N LEU A 102 -3.10 8.83 3.58
CA LEU A 102 -3.86 9.49 4.64
C LEU A 102 -4.34 10.88 4.22
N ALA A 103 -3.47 11.68 3.60
CA ALA A 103 -3.82 13.02 3.13
C ALA A 103 -4.93 13.01 2.06
N GLY A 104 -5.01 11.97 1.23
CA GLY A 104 -6.11 11.77 0.30
C GLY A 104 -7.36 11.20 0.95
N ALA A 105 -7.18 10.37 1.97
CA ALA A 105 -8.29 9.65 2.58
C ALA A 105 -9.18 10.51 3.45
N MET A 106 -8.64 11.53 4.11
CA MET A 106 -9.40 12.35 5.07
C MET A 106 -8.72 13.67 5.42
N GLN A 107 -9.54 14.68 5.77
CA GLN A 107 -9.09 15.98 6.25
C GLN A 107 -9.08 16.06 7.80
N THR A 108 -9.74 15.13 8.48
CA THR A 108 -9.91 15.10 9.94
C THR A 108 -8.87 14.17 10.60
N PRO A 109 -8.64 14.30 11.92
CA PRO A 109 -7.86 13.32 12.67
C PRO A 109 -8.40 11.90 12.48
N GLY A 110 -7.49 10.95 12.30
CA GLY A 110 -7.85 9.54 12.06
C GLY A 110 -6.68 8.76 11.52
N CYS A 111 -6.96 7.61 10.93
CA CYS A 111 -5.92 6.76 10.36
C CYS A 111 -6.34 6.15 9.01
N VAL A 112 -5.36 5.66 8.27
CA VAL A 112 -5.53 4.83 7.07
C VAL A 112 -4.92 3.47 7.33
N LEU A 113 -5.68 2.41 7.07
CA LEU A 113 -5.22 1.03 7.03
C LEU A 113 -5.05 0.62 5.57
N ILE A 114 -3.84 0.30 5.17
CA ILE A 114 -3.53 -0.16 3.82
C ILE A 114 -3.21 -1.65 3.88
N ALA A 115 -3.93 -2.48 3.12
CA ALA A 115 -3.62 -3.88 2.93
C ALA A 115 -3.61 -4.23 1.44
N GLY A 116 -2.43 -4.55 0.95
CA GLY A 116 -2.12 -5.00 -0.41
C GLY A 116 -1.13 -6.16 -0.34
N THR A 117 -0.04 -6.13 -1.10
CA THR A 117 1.07 -7.09 -0.97
C THR A 117 1.66 -7.10 0.44
N GLY A 118 1.83 -5.92 1.06
CA GLY A 118 2.16 -5.70 2.47
C GLY A 118 1.00 -5.06 3.22
N SER A 119 1.20 -4.70 4.51
CA SER A 119 0.19 -4.00 5.30
C SER A 119 0.81 -2.97 6.24
N ILE A 120 0.10 -1.85 6.42
CA ILE A 120 0.53 -0.74 7.28
C ILE A 120 -0.70 0.03 7.77
N CYS A 121 -0.66 0.51 8.99
CA CYS A 121 -1.57 1.53 9.48
C CYS A 121 -0.80 2.81 9.79
N TYR A 122 -1.33 3.95 9.37
CA TYR A 122 -0.76 5.26 9.62
C TYR A 122 -1.84 6.25 10.02
N GLY A 123 -1.56 7.10 11.00
CA GLY A 123 -2.55 8.04 11.51
C GLY A 123 -1.95 9.39 11.86
N LYS A 124 -2.87 10.37 12.07
CA LYS A 124 -2.57 11.72 12.51
C LYS A 124 -3.64 12.19 13.48
N ASN A 125 -3.23 12.82 14.58
CA ASN A 125 -4.15 13.42 15.55
C ASN A 125 -4.37 14.94 15.30
N ALA A 126 -5.23 15.56 16.10
CA ALA A 126 -5.55 16.98 16.00
C ALA A 126 -4.36 17.90 16.29
N ALA A 127 -3.38 17.46 17.07
CA ALA A 127 -2.14 18.20 17.34
C ALA A 127 -1.12 18.11 16.19
N GLY A 128 -1.43 17.32 15.15
CA GLY A 128 -0.53 17.10 14.02
C GLY A 128 0.50 16.00 14.25
N GLU A 129 0.47 15.32 15.40
CA GLU A 129 1.33 14.19 15.68
C GLU A 129 0.95 13.00 14.81
N GLN A 130 1.95 12.26 14.36
CA GLN A 130 1.82 11.18 13.39
C GLN A 130 2.44 9.90 13.94
N PHE A 131 1.83 8.77 13.64
CA PHE A 131 2.36 7.47 14.03
C PHE A 131 2.01 6.40 12.99
N ARG A 132 2.95 5.49 12.76
CA ARG A 132 2.74 4.31 11.91
C ARG A 132 2.94 3.02 12.71
N CYS A 133 2.19 1.99 12.33
CA CYS A 133 2.35 0.64 12.82
C CYS A 133 2.26 -0.34 11.64
N GLY A 134 3.14 -1.31 11.60
CA GLY A 134 3.26 -2.19 10.43
C GLY A 134 4.18 -1.64 9.35
N GLY A 135 4.21 -2.31 8.20
CA GLY A 135 5.04 -1.94 7.06
C GLY A 135 6.52 -2.24 7.26
N GLY A 136 6.86 -3.17 8.15
CA GLY A 136 8.23 -3.64 8.41
C GLY A 136 8.74 -4.67 7.40
N GLY A 137 7.90 -5.05 6.43
CA GLY A 137 8.25 -6.01 5.38
C GLY A 137 7.83 -7.45 5.71
N HIS A 138 7.69 -8.25 4.67
CA HIS A 138 7.05 -9.56 4.70
C HIS A 138 7.78 -10.65 5.53
N ILE A 139 9.07 -10.46 5.83
CA ILE A 139 9.85 -11.45 6.58
C ILE A 139 9.53 -11.37 8.08
N ILE A 140 9.38 -10.15 8.62
CA ILE A 140 9.25 -9.93 10.06
C ILE A 140 7.93 -9.23 10.44
N ASP A 141 7.15 -8.79 9.45
CA ASP A 141 5.96 -7.97 9.67
C ASP A 141 4.93 -8.18 8.54
N ASP A 142 4.20 -7.14 8.13
CA ASP A 142 3.11 -7.16 7.14
C ASP A 142 1.95 -8.12 7.51
N PRO A 143 1.44 -8.12 8.76
CA PRO A 143 0.39 -9.05 9.18
C PRO A 143 -0.93 -8.78 8.44
N GLY A 144 -1.67 -9.83 8.08
CA GLY A 144 -2.94 -9.72 7.37
C GLY A 144 -2.85 -9.17 5.94
N SER A 145 -1.64 -9.02 5.41
CA SER A 145 -1.39 -8.63 4.02
C SER A 145 -1.64 -9.77 3.03
N GLY A 146 -1.62 -9.47 1.73
CA GLY A 146 -1.69 -10.49 0.69
C GLY A 146 -0.58 -11.53 0.80
N TYR A 147 0.63 -11.09 1.17
CA TYR A 147 1.72 -12.02 1.43
C TYR A 147 1.40 -12.95 2.61
N ALA A 148 0.89 -12.41 3.72
CA ALA A 148 0.54 -13.22 4.89
C ALA A 148 -0.58 -14.23 4.56
N LEU A 149 -1.63 -13.78 3.86
CA LEU A 149 -2.72 -14.67 3.43
C LEU A 149 -2.22 -15.76 2.47
N GLY A 150 -1.38 -15.41 1.50
CA GLY A 150 -0.80 -16.37 0.54
C GLY A 150 0.16 -17.37 1.19
N ARG A 151 0.99 -16.91 2.14
CA ARG A 151 1.84 -17.78 2.96
C ARG A 151 1.01 -18.77 3.79
N ASP A 152 -0.06 -18.29 4.41
CA ASP A 152 -0.95 -19.12 5.22
C ASP A 152 -1.73 -20.12 4.35
N ALA A 153 -2.06 -19.75 3.10
CA ALA A 153 -2.63 -20.67 2.12
C ALA A 153 -1.67 -21.80 1.75
N LEU A 154 -0.40 -21.47 1.48
CA LEU A 154 0.65 -22.48 1.22
C LEU A 154 0.87 -23.41 2.43
N ALA A 155 0.87 -22.83 3.64
CA ALA A 155 1.00 -23.60 4.87
C ALA A 155 -0.20 -24.53 5.09
N ALA A 156 -1.42 -24.10 4.79
CA ALA A 156 -2.61 -24.92 4.86
C ALA A 156 -2.59 -26.07 3.83
N ALA A 157 -2.18 -25.77 2.59
CA ALA A 157 -2.02 -26.80 1.55
C ALA A 157 -0.98 -27.84 1.96
N LEU A 158 0.16 -27.43 2.49
CA LEU A 158 1.18 -28.36 3.01
C LEU A 158 0.63 -29.23 4.14
N GLN A 159 -0.17 -28.65 5.05
CA GLN A 159 -0.78 -29.40 6.15
C GLN A 159 -1.86 -30.38 5.68
N THR A 160 -2.51 -30.12 4.56
CA THR A 160 -3.43 -31.07 3.93
C THR A 160 -2.67 -32.22 3.30
N GLU A 161 -1.59 -31.95 2.58
CA GLU A 161 -0.73 -32.98 1.96
C GLU A 161 -0.10 -33.93 2.99
N ASP A 162 0.27 -33.43 4.16
CA ASP A 162 0.89 -34.28 5.20
C ASP A 162 -0.13 -34.81 6.24
N GLY A 163 -1.43 -34.59 6.02
CA GLY A 163 -2.51 -35.18 6.82
C GLY A 163 -2.83 -34.45 8.13
N ARG A 164 -2.24 -33.28 8.40
CA ARG A 164 -2.56 -32.42 9.57
C ARG A 164 -3.90 -31.68 9.40
N LEU A 165 -4.33 -31.44 8.16
CA LEU A 165 -5.66 -30.93 7.81
C LEU A 165 -6.37 -31.92 6.89
N SER A 166 -7.70 -31.94 6.97
CA SER A 166 -8.54 -32.67 6.01
C SER A 166 -8.57 -31.94 4.67
N GLU A 167 -8.91 -32.65 3.60
CA GLU A 167 -9.19 -32.11 2.28
C GLU A 167 -10.14 -30.91 2.37
N ASN A 168 -9.81 -29.83 1.65
CA ASN A 168 -10.55 -28.59 1.63
C ASN A 168 -10.43 -27.90 0.26
N ALA A 169 -11.32 -26.94 -0.03
CA ALA A 169 -11.35 -26.29 -1.34
C ALA A 169 -10.07 -25.46 -1.61
N LEU A 170 -9.49 -24.84 -0.57
CA LEU A 170 -8.27 -24.03 -0.71
C LEU A 170 -7.09 -24.90 -1.15
N HIS A 171 -6.98 -26.13 -0.66
CA HIS A 171 -5.93 -27.07 -1.04
C HIS A 171 -5.90 -27.28 -2.56
N GLY A 172 -7.04 -27.63 -3.17
CA GLY A 172 -7.12 -27.83 -4.62
C GLY A 172 -6.69 -26.60 -5.43
N GLU A 173 -7.23 -25.43 -5.08
CA GLU A 173 -6.88 -24.15 -5.75
C GLU A 173 -5.39 -23.78 -5.62
N VAL A 174 -4.78 -24.04 -4.46
CA VAL A 174 -3.34 -23.81 -4.26
C VAL A 174 -2.52 -24.78 -5.09
N MET A 175 -2.83 -26.10 -5.07
CA MET A 175 -2.09 -27.10 -5.81
C MET A 175 -2.16 -26.88 -7.32
N ASP A 176 -3.31 -26.49 -7.86
CA ASP A 176 -3.47 -26.10 -9.27
C ASP A 176 -2.59 -24.90 -9.64
N THR A 177 -2.43 -23.93 -8.70
CA THR A 177 -1.64 -22.72 -8.93
C THR A 177 -0.14 -22.95 -8.82
N VAL A 178 0.32 -23.78 -7.88
CA VAL A 178 1.76 -24.05 -7.70
C VAL A 178 2.35 -24.92 -8.81
N GLY A 179 1.51 -25.66 -9.55
CA GLY A 179 1.90 -26.38 -10.76
C GLY A 179 2.76 -27.63 -10.53
N GLY A 180 2.64 -28.24 -9.35
CA GLY A 180 3.37 -29.44 -8.98
C GLY A 180 2.47 -30.47 -8.30
N SER A 181 2.98 -31.65 -7.98
CA SER A 181 2.27 -32.68 -7.23
C SER A 181 2.81 -32.79 -5.81
N GLY A 182 1.90 -32.86 -4.85
CA GLY A 182 2.22 -33.09 -3.44
C GLY A 182 3.11 -32.00 -2.82
N ILE A 183 3.74 -32.36 -1.72
CA ILE A 183 4.62 -31.48 -0.93
C ILE A 183 5.75 -30.85 -1.78
N GLN A 184 6.30 -31.62 -2.73
CA GLN A 184 7.41 -31.16 -3.58
C GLN A 184 7.00 -29.96 -4.44
N GLY A 185 5.78 -29.94 -5.00
CA GLY A 185 5.29 -28.80 -5.79
C GLY A 185 5.26 -27.51 -4.97
N ILE A 186 4.84 -27.59 -3.70
CA ILE A 186 4.85 -26.44 -2.78
C ILE A 186 6.28 -25.96 -2.50
N PHE A 187 7.22 -26.88 -2.26
CA PHE A 187 8.62 -26.52 -2.03
C PHE A 187 9.27 -25.89 -3.26
N ASP A 188 9.02 -26.45 -4.45
CA ASP A 188 9.52 -25.91 -5.71
C ASP A 188 8.99 -24.49 -5.94
N PHE A 189 7.72 -24.26 -5.66
CA PHE A 189 7.11 -22.93 -5.75
C PHE A 189 7.77 -21.92 -4.81
N VAL A 190 8.03 -22.30 -3.55
CA VAL A 190 8.51 -21.34 -2.51
C VAL A 190 10.02 -21.16 -2.58
N TYR A 191 10.80 -22.23 -2.74
CA TYR A 191 12.24 -22.21 -2.49
C TYR A 191 13.10 -22.30 -3.76
N PHE A 192 12.58 -22.91 -4.84
CA PHE A 192 13.40 -23.21 -6.01
C PHE A 192 13.04 -22.39 -7.26
N SER A 193 11.92 -21.68 -7.25
CA SER A 193 11.43 -20.89 -8.39
C SER A 193 11.72 -19.42 -8.14
N ARG A 194 12.79 -18.83 -8.09
CA ARG A 194 13.12 -17.37 -7.99
C ARG A 194 11.94 -16.40 -7.78
N ARG A 195 10.92 -16.85 -7.02
CA ARG A 195 9.69 -16.09 -6.76
C ARG A 195 9.90 -15.10 -5.63
N GLY A 196 9.29 -13.93 -5.75
CA GLY A 196 9.36 -12.89 -4.74
C GLY A 196 8.08 -12.82 -3.90
N LYS A 197 8.05 -11.86 -2.98
CA LYS A 197 6.89 -11.61 -2.12
C LYS A 197 5.58 -11.40 -2.89
N GLY A 198 5.66 -10.83 -4.09
CA GLY A 198 4.50 -10.58 -4.95
C GLY A 198 3.84 -11.87 -5.44
N ASP A 199 4.63 -12.88 -5.77
CA ASP A 199 4.12 -14.18 -6.24
C ASP A 199 3.37 -14.93 -5.12
N ILE A 200 3.86 -14.86 -3.89
CA ILE A 200 3.16 -15.41 -2.73
C ILE A 200 1.89 -14.61 -2.43
N ALA A 201 1.96 -13.28 -2.48
CA ALA A 201 0.79 -12.43 -2.28
C ALA A 201 -0.30 -12.64 -3.35
N ALA A 202 0.08 -13.08 -4.56
CA ALA A 202 -0.85 -13.41 -5.64
C ALA A 202 -1.75 -14.62 -5.33
N LEU A 203 -1.47 -15.39 -4.28
CA LEU A 203 -2.33 -16.47 -3.78
C LEU A 203 -3.48 -15.96 -2.90
N ALA A 204 -3.42 -14.74 -2.37
CA ALA A 204 -4.48 -14.21 -1.51
C ALA A 204 -5.88 -14.23 -2.16
N PRO A 205 -6.06 -13.93 -3.46
CA PRO A 205 -7.36 -14.09 -4.12
C PRO A 205 -7.95 -15.50 -4.06
N LEU A 206 -7.13 -16.55 -3.98
CA LEU A 206 -7.60 -17.95 -3.80
C LEU A 206 -8.32 -18.06 -2.45
N VAL A 207 -7.67 -17.58 -1.39
CA VAL A 207 -8.24 -17.58 -0.03
C VAL A 207 -9.59 -16.85 -0.01
N LEU A 208 -9.67 -15.68 -0.66
CA LEU A 208 -10.91 -14.89 -0.71
C LEU A 208 -12.02 -15.65 -1.45
N ARG A 209 -11.70 -16.31 -2.59
CA ARG A 209 -12.69 -17.08 -3.37
C ARG A 209 -13.21 -18.29 -2.59
N CYS A 210 -12.31 -19.08 -2.01
CA CYS A 210 -12.70 -20.27 -1.23
C CYS A 210 -13.50 -19.86 0.03
N ALA A 211 -13.09 -18.79 0.72
CA ALA A 211 -13.85 -18.28 1.86
C ALA A 211 -15.26 -17.82 1.47
N ALA A 212 -15.42 -17.18 0.29
CA ALA A 212 -16.73 -16.79 -0.22
C ALA A 212 -17.64 -17.98 -0.53
N GLN A 213 -17.07 -19.17 -0.76
CA GLN A 213 -17.77 -20.44 -0.96
C GLN A 213 -18.00 -21.23 0.36
N GLY A 214 -17.54 -20.68 1.49
CA GLY A 214 -17.73 -21.28 2.82
C GLY A 214 -16.62 -22.21 3.27
N ASP A 215 -15.47 -22.23 2.59
CA ASP A 215 -14.32 -23.04 3.01
C ASP A 215 -13.80 -22.61 4.39
N ALA A 216 -13.84 -23.53 5.35
CA ALA A 216 -13.55 -23.24 6.75
C ALA A 216 -12.10 -22.82 7.01
N VAL A 217 -11.15 -23.41 6.25
CA VAL A 217 -9.72 -23.10 6.35
C VAL A 217 -9.47 -21.68 5.87
N SER A 218 -10.03 -21.29 4.73
CA SER A 218 -9.94 -19.94 4.18
C SER A 218 -10.58 -18.90 5.10
N LEU A 219 -11.76 -19.20 5.66
CA LEU A 219 -12.44 -18.32 6.61
C LEU A 219 -11.59 -18.10 7.87
N ASP A 220 -10.91 -19.12 8.39
CA ASP A 220 -10.02 -18.98 9.55
C ASP A 220 -8.78 -18.12 9.21
N ILE A 221 -8.17 -18.32 8.04
CA ILE A 221 -7.06 -17.48 7.56
C ILE A 221 -7.49 -16.01 7.51
N LEU A 222 -8.65 -15.71 6.91
CA LEU A 222 -9.16 -14.34 6.82
C LEU A 222 -9.49 -13.76 8.20
N ARG A 223 -10.08 -14.53 9.10
CA ARG A 223 -10.39 -14.10 10.46
C ARG A 223 -9.12 -13.72 11.24
N ARG A 224 -8.08 -14.54 11.19
CA ARG A 224 -6.77 -14.26 11.82
C ARG A 224 -6.13 -13.02 11.19
N GLY A 225 -6.11 -12.92 9.86
CA GLY A 225 -5.57 -11.75 9.17
C GLY A 225 -6.31 -10.46 9.55
N ALA A 226 -7.63 -10.49 9.64
CA ALA A 226 -8.44 -9.33 10.05
C ALA A 226 -8.15 -8.90 11.50
N ALA A 227 -7.98 -9.85 12.41
CA ALA A 227 -7.60 -9.56 13.80
C ALA A 227 -6.22 -8.89 13.88
N GLU A 228 -5.26 -9.35 13.11
CA GLU A 228 -3.92 -8.74 13.06
C GLU A 228 -3.95 -7.32 12.47
N LEU A 229 -4.73 -7.08 11.41
CA LEU A 229 -4.92 -5.73 10.88
C LEU A 229 -5.58 -4.80 11.91
N ALA A 230 -6.55 -5.31 12.67
CA ALA A 230 -7.19 -4.55 13.75
C ALA A 230 -6.20 -4.18 14.87
N ARG A 231 -5.22 -5.02 15.17
CA ARG A 231 -4.13 -4.72 16.12
C ARG A 231 -3.25 -3.56 15.65
N LEU A 232 -2.95 -3.46 14.34
CA LEU A 232 -2.21 -2.32 13.79
C LEU A 232 -2.98 -1.01 14.02
N VAL A 233 -4.28 -1.00 13.73
CA VAL A 233 -5.14 0.18 13.90
C VAL A 233 -5.24 0.55 15.38
N SER A 234 -5.49 -0.42 16.27
CA SER A 234 -5.55 -0.19 17.71
C SER A 234 -4.26 0.42 18.27
N ALA A 235 -3.09 -0.04 17.79
CA ALA A 235 -1.80 0.50 18.20
C ALA A 235 -1.62 1.97 17.76
N VAL A 236 -2.02 2.31 16.52
CA VAL A 236 -1.97 3.69 16.00
C VAL A 236 -2.91 4.58 16.80
N MET A 237 -4.16 4.15 17.03
CA MET A 237 -5.15 4.92 17.79
C MET A 237 -4.68 5.18 19.21
N GLY A 238 -4.17 4.15 19.90
CA GLY A 238 -3.67 4.29 21.28
C GLY A 238 -2.46 5.23 21.38
N LYS A 239 -1.52 5.17 20.42
CA LYS A 239 -0.34 6.06 20.41
C LYS A 239 -0.67 7.51 20.13
N LEU A 240 -1.69 7.77 19.32
CA LEU A 240 -2.11 9.11 18.94
C LEU A 240 -3.24 9.69 19.82
N GLY A 241 -3.73 8.93 20.80
CA GLY A 241 -4.87 9.35 21.62
C GLY A 241 -6.14 9.57 20.80
N LEU A 242 -6.35 8.84 19.71
CA LEU A 242 -7.56 8.95 18.91
C LEU A 242 -8.74 8.32 19.66
N GLU A 243 -9.86 9.02 19.67
CA GLU A 243 -11.07 8.56 20.37
C GLU A 243 -11.72 7.37 19.67
N ASN A 244 -12.48 6.58 20.44
CA ASN A 244 -13.32 5.54 19.86
C ASN A 244 -14.32 6.16 18.86
N GLY A 245 -14.45 5.52 17.71
CA GLY A 245 -15.26 6.05 16.61
C GLY A 245 -14.51 7.01 15.67
N SER A 246 -13.24 7.34 15.93
CA SER A 246 -12.40 8.05 14.94
C SER A 246 -12.38 7.32 13.60
N PRO A 247 -12.35 8.03 12.47
CA PRO A 247 -12.37 7.39 11.16
C PRO A 247 -11.08 6.61 10.89
N CYS A 248 -11.26 5.42 10.28
CA CYS A 248 -10.19 4.61 9.73
C CYS A 248 -10.49 4.32 8.26
N ALA A 249 -9.77 4.96 7.35
CA ALA A 249 -9.91 4.71 5.93
C ALA A 249 -9.28 3.36 5.55
N LEU A 250 -9.99 2.58 4.75
CA LEU A 250 -9.53 1.26 4.28
C LEU A 250 -9.05 1.36 2.84
N ALA A 251 -7.76 1.09 2.61
CA ALA A 251 -7.11 1.20 1.32
C ALA A 251 -6.30 -0.05 0.98
N GLY A 252 -5.78 -0.12 -0.25
CA GLY A 252 -5.05 -1.28 -0.77
C GLY A 252 -5.96 -2.32 -1.41
N GLY A 253 -5.38 -3.16 -2.29
CA GLY A 253 -6.14 -4.07 -3.14
C GLY A 253 -7.01 -5.10 -2.42
N LEU A 254 -6.69 -5.42 -1.17
CA LEU A 254 -7.50 -6.36 -0.37
C LEU A 254 -8.72 -5.69 0.27
N LEU A 255 -8.70 -4.36 0.46
CA LEU A 255 -9.69 -3.61 1.22
C LEU A 255 -10.43 -2.54 0.39
N ALA A 256 -10.03 -2.29 -0.86
CA ALA A 256 -10.63 -1.24 -1.70
C ALA A 256 -12.07 -1.55 -2.09
N GLU A 257 -12.37 -2.81 -2.39
CA GLU A 257 -13.69 -3.26 -2.83
C GLU A 257 -14.39 -4.11 -1.75
N ASP A 258 -15.72 -4.19 -1.80
CA ASP A 258 -16.46 -5.05 -0.89
C ASP A 258 -16.17 -6.52 -1.20
N ASN A 259 -15.67 -7.22 -0.20
CA ASN A 259 -15.38 -8.65 -0.25
C ASN A 259 -15.43 -9.26 1.17
N VAL A 260 -15.34 -10.58 1.24
CA VAL A 260 -15.40 -11.31 2.52
C VAL A 260 -14.32 -10.86 3.52
N TYR A 261 -13.11 -10.53 3.04
CA TYR A 261 -12.02 -10.07 3.91
C TYR A 261 -12.25 -8.66 4.44
N ARG A 262 -12.64 -7.71 3.57
CA ARG A 262 -12.99 -6.35 3.99
C ARG A 262 -14.10 -6.37 5.05
N ARG A 263 -15.13 -7.21 4.87
CA ARG A 263 -16.21 -7.35 5.88
C ARG A 263 -15.68 -7.87 7.21
N ALA A 264 -14.79 -8.87 7.20
CA ALA A 264 -14.14 -9.37 8.41
C ALA A 264 -13.29 -8.30 9.11
N VAL A 265 -12.53 -7.51 8.35
CA VAL A 265 -11.74 -6.39 8.89
C VAL A 265 -12.67 -5.31 9.47
N CYS A 266 -13.73 -4.91 8.78
CA CYS A 266 -14.71 -3.95 9.30
C CYS A 266 -15.33 -4.42 10.62
N ALA A 267 -15.70 -5.69 10.71
CA ALA A 267 -16.24 -6.28 11.95
C ALA A 267 -15.21 -6.23 13.10
N ALA A 268 -13.95 -6.52 12.82
CA ALA A 268 -12.87 -6.46 13.82
C ALA A 268 -12.55 -5.03 14.29
N LEU A 269 -12.76 -4.03 13.43
CA LEU A 269 -12.50 -2.61 13.72
C LEU A 269 -13.68 -1.91 14.42
N ALA A 270 -14.91 -2.34 14.17
CA ALA A 270 -16.14 -1.70 14.65
C ALA A 270 -16.19 -1.40 16.16
N PRO A 271 -15.55 -2.19 17.06
CA PRO A 271 -15.59 -1.91 18.49
C PRO A 271 -14.85 -0.62 18.89
N PHE A 272 -13.92 -0.11 18.11
CA PHE A 272 -13.06 1.01 18.51
C PHE A 272 -12.86 2.11 17.46
N CYS A 273 -13.11 1.86 16.19
CA CYS A 273 -13.05 2.91 15.16
C CYS A 273 -14.20 2.79 14.16
N ARG A 274 -14.33 3.78 13.29
CA ARG A 274 -15.32 3.81 12.22
C ARG A 274 -14.63 3.53 10.88
N PRO A 275 -14.70 2.29 10.35
CA PRO A 275 -14.18 1.98 9.02
C PRO A 275 -14.89 2.82 7.94
N ALA A 276 -14.13 3.38 7.01
CA ALA A 276 -14.64 4.22 5.93
C ALA A 276 -13.90 3.93 4.61
N ALA A 277 -14.49 4.31 3.49
CA ALA A 277 -13.74 4.43 2.25
C ALA A 277 -12.89 5.71 2.30
N PRO A 278 -11.71 5.74 1.64
CA PRO A 278 -10.98 6.99 1.43
C PRO A 278 -11.86 8.00 0.67
N GLU A 279 -11.81 9.28 1.07
CA GLU A 279 -12.51 10.36 0.35
C GLU A 279 -11.93 10.53 -1.06
N HIS A 280 -10.60 10.49 -1.17
CA HIS A 280 -9.85 10.57 -2.41
C HIS A 280 -8.68 9.58 -2.42
N ASP A 281 -8.05 9.41 -3.58
CA ASP A 281 -6.88 8.54 -3.73
C ASP A 281 -5.58 9.19 -3.23
N ALA A 282 -4.50 8.40 -3.16
CA ALA A 282 -3.19 8.85 -2.69
C ALA A 282 -2.58 9.94 -3.59
N LEU A 283 -2.86 9.94 -4.90
CA LEU A 283 -2.41 10.99 -5.80
C LEU A 283 -3.03 12.35 -5.44
N PHE A 284 -4.32 12.36 -5.13
CA PHE A 284 -4.98 13.57 -4.62
C PHE A 284 -4.32 14.03 -3.32
N GLY A 285 -4.02 13.12 -2.40
CA GLY A 285 -3.30 13.44 -1.18
C GLY A 285 -1.93 14.07 -1.41
N ALA A 286 -1.16 13.56 -2.39
CA ALA A 286 0.12 14.16 -2.77
C ALA A 286 -0.06 15.60 -3.29
N VAL A 287 -1.09 15.86 -4.10
CA VAL A 287 -1.44 17.22 -4.57
C VAL A 287 -1.81 18.13 -3.40
N GLN A 288 -2.65 17.63 -2.46
CA GLN A 288 -3.05 18.43 -1.28
C GLN A 288 -1.86 18.83 -0.40
N LEU A 289 -0.92 17.91 -0.18
CA LEU A 289 0.32 18.20 0.55
C LEU A 289 1.17 19.26 -0.19
N ALA A 290 1.27 19.18 -1.51
CA ALA A 290 1.98 20.17 -2.30
C ALA A 290 1.30 21.55 -2.27
N LEU A 291 -0.04 21.61 -2.36
CA LEU A 291 -0.82 22.86 -2.24
C LEU A 291 -0.64 23.49 -0.87
N ALA A 292 -0.74 22.71 0.21
CA ALA A 292 -0.52 23.21 1.57
C ALA A 292 0.89 23.77 1.77
N ALA A 293 1.88 23.28 1.05
CA ALA A 293 3.24 23.75 1.16
C ALA A 293 3.45 25.16 0.54
N ILE A 294 2.62 25.62 -0.37
CA ILE A 294 2.75 26.94 -1.01
C ILE A 294 1.88 28.03 -0.36
N GLN A 295 1.03 27.67 0.58
CA GLN A 295 0.27 28.58 1.45
C GLN A 295 1.14 29.04 2.64
#